data_6a93cb672ec10331b533c5bc0f869797
#
_entry.id   6a93cb672ec10331b533c5bc0f869797
#
_cell.length_a   1.000
_cell.length_b   1.000
_cell.length_c   1.000
_cell.angle_alpha   90.00
_cell.angle_beta   90.00
_cell.angle_gamma   90.00
#
_symmetry.space_group_name_H-M   'P 1'
#
loop_
_entity.id
_entity.type
_entity.pdbx_description
1 polymer ?
#
loop_
_entity_poly.entity_id
_entity_poly.type
_entity_poly.pdbx_seq_one_letter_code
_entity_poly.pdbx_strand_id
1 'polypeptide(L)'
;MSKIELLLPAKDLPCGKIAINHGADAVYIGASAFGARQAAGNSLQDLEELVRYAHLYGSKVHVTVNPVLYDNELEDARKLLWDLYNIGVDAVLIQDLGLLKLDIPPIALHASTQCHNHSLERVQFLERVGFTRAVLAREMDLATIQHIHNQTDIELEAFVHGALCVCYSGQCYISRMMTGRSGNRGECAQICRTRFDLQDANGETLIHSKHLLSLKDMCRADYIKEMMDAGIVSFKVEGRLKNESYVKNVTAYYRQRIDHILEERPDYQRLGSGITRFFFTPDLHKTFNREYTPYFIDGQRGTMASFDTP
;
A
#
# COMPACT_ATOMS: atom_id res chain seq x y z
N MET A 1 -9.90 21.01 10.15
CA MET A 1 -10.37 19.62 9.96
C MET A 1 -9.36 18.87 9.15
N SER A 2 -8.80 17.81 9.70
CA SER A 2 -7.90 16.90 8.98
C SER A 2 -8.68 16.04 7.99
N LYS A 3 -8.14 15.87 6.77
CA LYS A 3 -8.79 15.04 5.74
C LYS A 3 -8.35 13.59 5.88
N ILE A 4 -9.32 12.70 5.87
CA ILE A 4 -9.09 11.24 5.92
C ILE A 4 -9.27 10.65 4.53
N GLU A 5 -8.31 9.84 4.13
CA GLU A 5 -8.23 9.20 2.81
C GLU A 5 -8.33 7.68 2.95
N LEU A 6 -9.29 7.08 2.26
CA LEU A 6 -9.34 5.64 2.01
C LEU A 6 -8.70 5.36 0.64
N LEU A 7 -7.52 4.72 0.64
CA LEU A 7 -6.69 4.50 -0.54
C LEU A 7 -6.74 3.04 -0.99
N LEU A 8 -7.27 2.79 -2.18
CA LEU A 8 -7.51 1.46 -2.72
C LEU A 8 -6.56 1.11 -3.87
N PRO A 9 -6.23 -0.18 -4.03
CA PRO A 9 -5.45 -0.65 -5.17
C PRO A 9 -6.30 -0.67 -6.45
N ALA A 10 -5.69 -0.30 -7.56
CA ALA A 10 -6.22 -0.52 -8.90
C ALA A 10 -5.23 -1.35 -9.71
N LYS A 11 -5.69 -2.51 -10.22
CA LYS A 11 -4.93 -3.31 -11.17
C LYS A 11 -4.92 -2.65 -12.56
N ASP A 12 -6.07 -2.12 -12.95
CA ASP A 12 -6.39 -1.53 -14.23
C ASP A 12 -7.46 -0.45 -14.08
N LEU A 13 -7.78 0.23 -15.18
CA LEU A 13 -8.81 1.28 -15.24
C LEU A 13 -10.18 0.82 -14.69
N PRO A 14 -10.74 -0.37 -15.06
CA PRO A 14 -11.99 -0.85 -14.49
C PRO A 14 -11.94 -0.99 -12.96
N CYS A 15 -10.88 -1.60 -12.42
CA CYS A 15 -10.71 -1.73 -10.98
C CYS A 15 -10.64 -0.37 -10.27
N GLY A 16 -9.95 0.61 -10.87
CA GLY A 16 -9.89 1.98 -10.34
C GLY A 16 -11.27 2.65 -10.26
N LYS A 17 -12.05 2.56 -11.32
CA LYS A 17 -13.43 3.08 -11.34
C LYS A 17 -14.32 2.37 -10.31
N ILE A 18 -14.18 1.05 -10.17
CA ILE A 18 -14.91 0.28 -9.15
C ILE A 18 -14.56 0.73 -7.74
N ALA A 19 -13.27 0.96 -7.43
CA ALA A 19 -12.85 1.46 -6.13
C ALA A 19 -13.51 2.81 -5.81
N ILE A 20 -13.45 3.76 -6.73
CA ILE A 20 -14.04 5.11 -6.58
C ILE A 20 -15.56 5.00 -6.38
N ASN A 21 -16.25 4.20 -7.20
CA ASN A 21 -17.72 4.00 -7.11
C ASN A 21 -18.15 3.37 -5.77
N HIS A 22 -17.24 2.66 -5.09
CA HIS A 22 -17.51 2.04 -3.80
C HIS A 22 -16.93 2.81 -2.62
N GLY A 23 -16.48 4.05 -2.85
CA GLY A 23 -16.16 5.00 -1.78
C GLY A 23 -14.68 5.21 -1.52
N ALA A 24 -13.78 4.81 -2.42
CA ALA A 24 -12.38 5.21 -2.34
C ALA A 24 -12.23 6.73 -2.48
N ASP A 25 -11.41 7.33 -1.62
CA ASP A 25 -11.01 8.73 -1.72
C ASP A 25 -9.80 8.90 -2.63
N ALA A 26 -9.02 7.83 -2.77
CA ALA A 26 -7.91 7.75 -3.71
C ALA A 26 -7.71 6.30 -4.20
N VAL A 27 -7.09 6.18 -5.36
CA VAL A 27 -6.64 4.89 -5.89
C VAL A 27 -5.14 4.94 -6.21
N TYR A 28 -4.43 3.83 -5.98
CA TYR A 28 -3.05 3.71 -6.43
C TYR A 28 -2.91 2.62 -7.49
N ILE A 29 -2.21 2.96 -8.57
CA ILE A 29 -2.11 2.17 -9.80
C ILE A 29 -0.66 2.15 -10.30
N GLY A 30 -0.26 1.12 -11.04
CA GLY A 30 1.05 1.06 -11.69
C GLY A 30 0.98 1.53 -13.14
N ALA A 31 1.96 2.31 -13.58
CA ALA A 31 2.19 2.57 -14.99
C ALA A 31 2.75 1.32 -15.70
N SER A 32 2.82 1.35 -17.04
CA SER A 32 3.38 0.27 -17.86
C SER A 32 4.88 0.01 -17.60
N ALA A 33 5.60 1.02 -17.10
CA ALA A 33 6.99 0.91 -16.68
C ALA A 33 7.17 1.31 -15.20
N PHE A 34 8.22 0.80 -14.56
CA PHE A 34 8.65 1.18 -13.20
C PHE A 34 7.61 0.99 -12.06
N GLY A 35 6.62 0.13 -12.26
CA GLY A 35 5.74 -0.30 -11.17
C GLY A 35 6.32 -1.48 -10.40
N ALA A 36 6.20 -1.51 -9.05
CA ALA A 36 6.62 -2.66 -8.24
C ALA A 36 5.75 -3.93 -8.46
N ARG A 37 4.94 -3.96 -9.51
CA ARG A 37 4.16 -5.10 -10.01
C ARG A 37 4.10 -4.99 -11.54
N GLN A 38 5.15 -5.40 -12.24
CA GLN A 38 5.26 -5.30 -13.70
C GLN A 38 4.10 -5.95 -14.48
N ALA A 39 3.46 -6.96 -13.89
CA ALA A 39 2.31 -7.64 -14.51
C ALA A 39 0.99 -6.81 -14.53
N ALA A 40 0.98 -5.61 -13.96
CA ALA A 40 -0.18 -4.71 -13.89
C ALA A 40 0.18 -3.33 -14.48
N GLY A 41 0.78 -3.31 -15.68
CA GLY A 41 1.13 -2.07 -16.38
C GLY A 41 -0.08 -1.47 -17.11
N ASN A 42 -0.35 -0.18 -16.88
CA ASN A 42 -1.41 0.57 -17.54
C ASN A 42 -0.81 1.60 -18.48
N SER A 43 -1.49 1.85 -19.61
CA SER A 43 -1.08 2.89 -20.55
C SER A 43 -1.29 4.29 -19.97
N LEU A 44 -0.57 5.29 -20.48
CA LEU A 44 -0.80 6.69 -20.10
C LEU A 44 -2.24 7.13 -20.40
N GLN A 45 -2.85 6.60 -21.47
CA GLN A 45 -4.24 6.88 -21.81
C GLN A 45 -5.22 6.33 -20.78
N ASP A 46 -5.02 5.09 -20.28
CA ASP A 46 -5.84 4.52 -19.20
C ASP A 46 -5.70 5.33 -17.91
N LEU A 47 -4.47 5.78 -17.60
CA LEU A 47 -4.21 6.61 -16.43
C LEU A 47 -4.89 7.98 -16.54
N GLU A 48 -4.82 8.63 -17.70
CA GLU A 48 -5.49 9.91 -17.96
C GLU A 48 -7.02 9.78 -17.83
N GLU A 49 -7.59 8.70 -18.36
CA GLU A 49 -9.02 8.43 -18.22
C GLU A 49 -9.40 8.21 -16.75
N LEU A 50 -8.56 7.48 -15.99
CA LEU A 50 -8.79 7.26 -14.57
C LEU A 50 -8.71 8.56 -13.76
N VAL A 51 -7.73 9.42 -14.05
CA VAL A 51 -7.57 10.74 -13.41
C VAL A 51 -8.82 11.60 -13.65
N ARG A 52 -9.24 11.73 -14.90
CA ARG A 52 -10.48 12.47 -15.24
C ARG A 52 -11.69 11.93 -14.50
N TYR A 53 -11.83 10.60 -14.45
CA TYR A 53 -12.93 9.96 -13.74
C TYR A 53 -12.87 10.21 -12.23
N ALA A 54 -11.71 10.06 -11.61
CA ALA A 54 -11.52 10.25 -10.17
C ALA A 54 -11.84 11.70 -9.75
N HIS A 55 -11.35 12.67 -10.51
CA HIS A 55 -11.53 14.09 -10.21
C HIS A 55 -13.00 14.55 -10.26
N LEU A 56 -13.89 13.86 -11.01
CA LEU A 56 -15.33 14.13 -10.96
C LEU A 56 -15.94 13.93 -9.56
N TYR A 57 -15.32 13.06 -8.75
CA TYR A 57 -15.78 12.73 -7.39
C TYR A 57 -14.88 13.35 -6.29
N GLY A 58 -13.92 14.21 -6.69
CA GLY A 58 -12.91 14.74 -5.76
C GLY A 58 -11.96 13.66 -5.22
N SER A 59 -11.91 12.50 -5.87
CA SER A 59 -10.96 11.43 -5.55
C SER A 59 -9.65 11.63 -6.27
N LYS A 60 -8.55 11.04 -5.73
CA LYS A 60 -7.19 11.19 -6.25
C LYS A 60 -6.67 9.92 -6.94
N VAL A 61 -5.68 10.11 -7.81
CA VAL A 61 -4.95 9.01 -8.44
C VAL A 61 -3.47 9.12 -8.10
N HIS A 62 -2.94 8.09 -7.45
CA HIS A 62 -1.52 7.98 -7.10
C HIS A 62 -0.86 6.92 -7.98
N VAL A 63 0.24 7.25 -8.65
CA VAL A 63 0.93 6.30 -9.53
C VAL A 63 2.20 5.78 -8.86
N THR A 64 2.41 4.46 -8.93
CA THR A 64 3.62 3.84 -8.35
C THR A 64 4.75 3.80 -9.36
N VAL A 65 5.86 4.46 -9.02
CA VAL A 65 7.17 4.43 -9.69
C VAL A 65 8.19 4.01 -8.63
N ASN A 66 8.01 2.82 -8.07
CA ASN A 66 8.63 2.45 -6.81
C ASN A 66 9.49 1.16 -6.81
N PRO A 67 10.14 0.75 -7.91
CA PRO A 67 11.29 -0.15 -7.84
C PRO A 67 12.58 0.63 -7.55
N VAL A 68 13.63 -0.07 -7.14
CA VAL A 68 15.00 0.42 -7.26
C VAL A 68 15.36 0.50 -8.74
N LEU A 69 15.95 1.60 -9.16
CA LEU A 69 16.30 1.85 -10.56
C LEU A 69 17.78 1.55 -10.84
N TYR A 70 18.09 1.16 -12.06
CA TYR A 70 19.45 1.18 -12.57
C TYR A 70 19.77 2.57 -13.17
N ASP A 71 21.04 2.94 -13.25
CA ASP A 71 21.45 4.26 -13.75
C ASP A 71 20.91 4.56 -15.15
N ASN A 72 20.86 3.54 -16.02
CA ASN A 72 20.33 3.66 -17.38
C ASN A 72 18.79 3.76 -17.46
N GLU A 73 18.08 3.59 -16.36
CA GLU A 73 16.62 3.70 -16.27
C GLU A 73 16.16 5.08 -15.74
N LEU A 74 17.08 5.86 -15.16
CA LEU A 74 16.76 7.11 -14.48
C LEU A 74 16.12 8.14 -15.44
N GLU A 75 16.64 8.27 -16.66
CA GLU A 75 16.11 9.22 -17.64
C GLU A 75 14.72 8.84 -18.13
N ASP A 76 14.44 7.55 -18.31
CA ASP A 76 13.10 7.09 -18.69
C ASP A 76 12.10 7.23 -17.54
N ALA A 77 12.54 6.99 -16.31
CA ALA A 77 11.73 7.26 -15.12
C ALA A 77 11.43 8.76 -14.97
N ARG A 78 12.41 9.65 -15.23
CA ARG A 78 12.21 11.10 -15.25
C ARG A 78 11.16 11.52 -16.28
N LYS A 79 11.25 11.02 -17.51
CA LYS A 79 10.25 11.28 -18.57
C LYS A 79 8.87 10.83 -18.13
N LEU A 80 8.76 9.61 -17.57
CA LEU A 80 7.49 9.11 -17.04
C LEU A 80 6.90 10.04 -15.98
N LEU A 81 7.70 10.60 -15.07
CA LEU A 81 7.21 11.54 -14.07
C LEU A 81 6.60 12.80 -14.69
N TRP A 82 7.22 13.35 -15.76
CA TRP A 82 6.68 14.46 -16.53
C TRP A 82 5.39 14.10 -17.26
N ASP A 83 5.31 12.91 -17.86
CA ASP A 83 4.09 12.44 -18.53
C ASP A 83 2.93 12.30 -17.51
N LEU A 84 3.20 11.71 -16.33
CA LEU A 84 2.21 11.57 -15.25
C LEU A 84 1.73 12.93 -14.72
N TYR A 85 2.62 13.89 -14.56
CA TYR A 85 2.28 15.25 -14.17
C TYR A 85 1.37 15.93 -15.22
N ASN A 86 1.71 15.80 -16.48
CA ASN A 86 0.96 16.43 -17.58
C ASN A 86 -0.46 15.89 -17.73
N ILE A 87 -0.71 14.61 -17.41
CA ILE A 87 -2.06 14.04 -17.41
C ILE A 87 -2.83 14.27 -16.10
N GLY A 88 -2.23 14.99 -15.12
CA GLY A 88 -2.90 15.42 -13.90
C GLY A 88 -2.91 14.39 -12.77
N VAL A 89 -1.94 13.46 -12.72
CA VAL A 89 -1.76 12.53 -11.57
C VAL A 89 -1.48 13.34 -10.31
N ASP A 90 -2.15 12.99 -9.21
CA ASP A 90 -2.10 13.75 -7.96
C ASP A 90 -0.81 13.54 -7.16
N ALA A 91 -0.25 12.32 -7.19
CA ALA A 91 1.01 12.02 -6.51
C ALA A 91 1.69 10.79 -7.13
N VAL A 92 3.00 10.68 -6.94
CA VAL A 92 3.77 9.49 -7.28
C VAL A 92 4.40 8.86 -6.04
N LEU A 93 4.31 7.52 -5.97
CA LEU A 93 4.99 6.75 -4.92
C LEU A 93 6.35 6.32 -5.45
N ILE A 94 7.43 6.80 -4.85
CA ILE A 94 8.80 6.45 -5.25
C ILE A 94 9.55 5.75 -4.12
N GLN A 95 10.56 4.96 -4.49
CA GLN A 95 11.54 4.35 -3.58
C GLN A 95 12.94 4.91 -3.84
N ASP A 96 13.30 5.06 -5.10
CA ASP A 96 14.65 5.45 -5.49
C ASP A 96 14.87 6.95 -5.32
N LEU A 97 15.76 7.32 -4.40
CA LEU A 97 16.08 8.71 -4.10
C LEU A 97 16.95 9.37 -5.18
N GLY A 98 17.52 8.59 -6.10
CA GLY A 98 18.25 9.11 -7.28
C GLY A 98 17.37 10.02 -8.13
N LEU A 99 16.06 9.75 -8.18
CA LEU A 99 15.10 10.62 -8.88
C LEU A 99 15.07 12.06 -8.37
N LEU A 100 15.34 12.29 -7.09
CA LEU A 100 15.37 13.63 -6.49
C LEU A 100 16.55 14.49 -6.95
N LYS A 101 17.53 13.89 -7.67
CA LYS A 101 18.69 14.59 -8.25
C LYS A 101 18.46 15.00 -9.70
N LEU A 102 17.32 14.60 -10.27
CA LEU A 102 16.96 14.90 -11.65
C LEU A 102 16.00 16.10 -11.70
N ASP A 103 15.85 16.69 -12.87
CA ASP A 103 14.80 17.67 -13.16
C ASP A 103 13.46 16.95 -13.29
N ILE A 104 12.73 16.87 -12.17
CA ILE A 104 11.40 16.24 -12.08
C ILE A 104 10.31 17.33 -11.94
N PRO A 105 9.06 17.03 -12.38
CA PRO A 105 7.95 17.98 -12.25
C PRO A 105 7.58 18.25 -10.78
N PRO A 106 6.88 19.38 -10.49
CA PRO A 106 6.41 19.71 -9.15
C PRO A 106 5.16 18.86 -8.77
N ILE A 107 5.31 17.54 -8.81
CA ILE A 107 4.29 16.58 -8.41
C ILE A 107 4.51 16.15 -6.96
N ALA A 108 3.43 15.87 -6.21
CA ALA A 108 3.56 15.38 -4.85
C ALA A 108 4.29 14.03 -4.79
N LEU A 109 5.30 13.93 -3.91
CA LEU A 109 6.12 12.74 -3.73
C LEU A 109 5.70 12.01 -2.45
N HIS A 110 5.28 10.76 -2.60
CA HIS A 110 4.98 9.87 -1.48
C HIS A 110 6.11 8.83 -1.35
N ALA A 111 6.71 8.74 -0.16
CA ALA A 111 7.72 7.72 0.09
C ALA A 111 7.07 6.34 0.17
N SER A 112 7.39 5.47 -0.78
CA SER A 112 6.86 4.09 -0.80
C SER A 112 7.21 3.35 0.49
N THR A 113 6.37 2.39 0.91
CA THR A 113 6.72 1.44 1.97
C THR A 113 8.02 0.68 1.66
N GLN A 114 8.40 0.57 0.38
CA GLN A 114 9.67 -0.01 -0.04
C GLN A 114 10.90 0.78 0.44
N CYS A 115 10.75 2.03 0.87
CA CYS A 115 11.81 2.80 1.54
C CYS A 115 12.08 2.33 2.98
N HIS A 116 11.34 1.35 3.49
CA HIS A 116 11.44 0.84 4.85
C HIS A 116 11.27 1.94 5.91
N ASN A 117 10.11 2.60 5.89
CA ASN A 117 9.78 3.74 6.74
C ASN A 117 9.32 3.26 8.13
N HIS A 118 10.29 2.87 8.98
CA HIS A 118 10.03 2.17 10.24
C HIS A 118 10.54 2.92 11.49
N SER A 119 11.15 4.10 11.32
CA SER A 119 11.67 4.88 12.45
C SER A 119 11.46 6.38 12.25
N LEU A 120 11.50 7.13 13.35
CA LEU A 120 11.40 8.59 13.34
C LEU A 120 12.46 9.23 12.44
N GLU A 121 13.72 8.83 12.58
CA GLU A 121 14.84 9.41 11.84
C GLU A 121 14.68 9.21 10.34
N ARG A 122 14.13 8.04 9.94
CA ARG A 122 13.85 7.75 8.53
C ARG A 122 12.74 8.66 7.98
N VAL A 123 11.68 8.85 8.73
CA VAL A 123 10.54 9.70 8.30
C VAL A 123 10.97 11.16 8.26
N GLN A 124 11.70 11.66 9.27
CA GLN A 124 12.28 13.00 9.27
C GLN A 124 13.25 13.24 8.11
N PHE A 125 14.04 12.24 7.75
CA PHE A 125 14.91 12.34 6.57
C PHE A 125 14.08 12.53 5.30
N LEU A 126 13.02 11.73 5.11
CA LEU A 126 12.13 11.83 3.95
C LEU A 126 11.44 13.19 3.86
N GLU A 127 10.96 13.71 5.00
CA GLU A 127 10.38 15.05 5.07
C GLU A 127 11.38 16.13 4.64
N ARG A 128 12.61 16.09 5.16
CA ARG A 128 13.68 17.06 4.80
C ARG A 128 14.07 17.03 3.33
N VAL A 129 13.96 15.88 2.66
CA VAL A 129 14.29 15.77 1.22
C VAL A 129 13.10 16.03 0.31
N GLY A 130 11.94 16.44 0.87
CA GLY A 130 10.79 16.97 0.11
C GLY A 130 9.64 16.00 -0.13
N PHE A 131 9.60 14.85 0.55
CA PHE A 131 8.39 14.02 0.51
C PHE A 131 7.26 14.66 1.30
N THR A 132 6.04 14.57 0.76
CA THR A 132 4.82 15.10 1.39
C THR A 132 4.08 14.03 2.19
N ARG A 133 4.37 12.74 1.94
CA ARG A 133 3.74 11.60 2.64
C ARG A 133 4.72 10.44 2.78
N ALA A 134 4.67 9.76 3.92
CA ALA A 134 5.39 8.51 4.17
C ALA A 134 4.44 7.34 4.35
N VAL A 135 4.59 6.29 3.51
CA VAL A 135 3.89 5.02 3.70
C VAL A 135 4.66 4.18 4.71
N LEU A 136 4.14 4.08 5.92
CA LEU A 136 4.82 3.43 7.04
C LEU A 136 5.02 1.93 6.82
N ALA A 137 6.03 1.38 7.46
CA ALA A 137 6.25 -0.06 7.52
C ALA A 137 5.08 -0.76 8.24
N ARG A 138 4.74 -1.97 7.80
CA ARG A 138 3.55 -2.69 8.30
C ARG A 138 3.70 -3.19 9.74
N GLU A 139 4.94 -3.39 10.19
CA GLU A 139 5.32 -3.91 11.49
C GLU A 139 5.28 -2.88 12.63
N MET A 140 4.88 -1.64 12.37
CA MET A 140 4.81 -0.58 13.38
C MET A 140 3.56 -0.71 14.24
N ASP A 141 3.71 -0.40 15.53
CA ASP A 141 2.63 -0.27 16.51
C ASP A 141 2.12 1.18 16.62
N LEU A 142 0.98 1.35 17.29
CA LEU A 142 0.34 2.66 17.48
C LEU A 142 1.22 3.64 18.22
N ALA A 143 1.97 3.20 19.25
CA ALA A 143 2.82 4.08 20.03
C ALA A 143 3.96 4.67 19.19
N THR A 144 4.59 3.85 18.35
CA THR A 144 5.64 4.29 17.44
C THR A 144 5.08 5.24 16.36
N ILE A 145 3.89 4.94 15.82
CA ILE A 145 3.21 5.82 14.84
C ILE A 145 2.94 7.18 15.46
N GLN A 146 2.35 7.22 16.66
CA GLN A 146 2.05 8.47 17.38
C GLN A 146 3.33 9.26 17.70
N HIS A 147 4.41 8.57 18.08
CA HIS A 147 5.70 9.21 18.33
C HIS A 147 6.24 9.91 17.08
N ILE A 148 6.13 9.27 15.91
CA ILE A 148 6.54 9.87 14.63
C ILE A 148 5.64 11.07 14.29
N HIS A 149 4.33 10.91 14.39
CA HIS A 149 3.38 11.99 14.12
C HIS A 149 3.66 13.25 14.94
N ASN A 150 3.98 13.09 16.23
CA ASN A 150 4.27 14.21 17.11
C ASN A 150 5.61 14.93 16.82
N GLN A 151 6.44 14.39 15.94
CA GLN A 151 7.81 14.89 15.66
C GLN A 151 8.01 15.24 14.18
N THR A 152 6.97 15.15 13.34
CA THR A 152 7.03 15.42 11.90
C THR A 152 5.72 16.05 11.44
N ASP A 153 5.78 16.85 10.38
CA ASP A 153 4.60 17.44 9.72
C ASP A 153 4.19 16.67 8.45
N ILE A 154 4.97 15.66 8.07
CA ILE A 154 4.70 14.82 6.90
C ILE A 154 3.43 13.98 7.09
N GLU A 155 2.58 13.85 6.08
CA GLU A 155 1.42 12.98 6.14
C GLU A 155 1.83 11.50 6.33
N LEU A 156 1.14 10.81 7.23
CA LEU A 156 1.37 9.39 7.49
C LEU A 156 0.29 8.51 6.85
N GLU A 157 0.75 7.53 6.06
CA GLU A 157 -0.09 6.53 5.41
C GLU A 157 0.25 5.15 5.97
N ALA A 158 -0.76 4.34 6.30
CA ALA A 158 -0.55 2.98 6.80
C ALA A 158 -1.43 1.95 6.09
N PHE A 159 -0.90 0.75 5.90
CA PHE A 159 -1.70 -0.37 5.43
C PHE A 159 -2.69 -0.84 6.51
N VAL A 160 -3.92 -1.12 6.07
CA VAL A 160 -5.00 -1.59 6.96
C VAL A 160 -5.57 -2.95 6.57
N HIS A 161 -5.32 -3.41 5.33
CA HIS A 161 -5.89 -4.66 4.84
C HIS A 161 -5.03 -5.33 3.77
N GLY A 162 -5.09 -6.67 3.72
CA GLY A 162 -4.57 -7.50 2.64
C GLY A 162 -3.25 -8.20 2.96
N ALA A 163 -2.58 -8.72 1.95
CA ALA A 163 -1.43 -9.60 2.11
C ALA A 163 -0.24 -8.95 2.83
N LEU A 164 0.28 -9.67 3.83
CA LEU A 164 1.52 -9.32 4.52
C LEU A 164 2.75 -9.90 3.82
N CYS A 165 3.87 -9.19 3.92
CA CYS A 165 5.19 -9.67 3.58
C CYS A 165 5.91 -10.12 4.85
N VAL A 166 6.54 -11.30 4.84
CA VAL A 166 7.34 -11.80 5.97
C VAL A 166 8.65 -11.01 6.16
N CYS A 167 9.12 -10.38 5.08
CA CYS A 167 10.34 -9.59 5.09
C CYS A 167 10.05 -8.13 5.33
N TYR A 168 11.01 -7.41 5.90
CA TYR A 168 11.00 -5.95 5.91
C TYR A 168 10.84 -5.40 4.49
N SER A 169 10.02 -4.36 4.35
CA SER A 169 9.73 -3.76 3.05
C SER A 169 10.99 -3.21 2.38
N GLY A 170 11.19 -3.53 1.09
CA GLY A 170 12.37 -3.14 0.34
C GLY A 170 13.68 -3.89 0.70
N GLN A 171 13.62 -4.89 1.58
CA GLN A 171 14.80 -5.64 2.07
C GLN A 171 14.74 -7.14 1.72
N CYS A 172 13.87 -7.53 0.80
CA CYS A 172 13.69 -8.93 0.43
C CYS A 172 14.59 -9.34 -0.75
N TYR A 173 15.50 -10.26 -0.51
CA TYR A 173 16.44 -10.78 -1.53
C TYR A 173 16.18 -12.24 -1.91
N ILE A 174 15.22 -12.94 -1.24
CA ILE A 174 14.99 -14.38 -1.46
C ILE A 174 14.61 -14.70 -2.92
N SER A 175 13.77 -13.88 -3.54
CA SER A 175 13.40 -14.05 -4.96
C SER A 175 14.63 -13.95 -5.86
N ARG A 176 15.53 -13.00 -5.60
CA ARG A 176 16.75 -12.82 -6.37
C ARG A 176 17.68 -14.02 -6.25
N MET A 177 17.85 -14.53 -5.04
CA MET A 177 18.70 -15.71 -4.78
C MET A 177 18.14 -16.98 -5.44
N MET A 178 16.82 -17.20 -5.33
CA MET A 178 16.20 -18.47 -5.75
C MET A 178 15.85 -18.52 -7.24
N THR A 179 15.56 -17.37 -7.87
CA THR A 179 14.98 -17.34 -9.23
C THR A 179 15.65 -16.33 -10.16
N GLY A 180 16.60 -15.51 -9.68
CA GLY A 180 17.15 -14.39 -10.43
C GLY A 180 16.23 -13.14 -10.50
N ARG A 181 14.95 -13.25 -10.08
CA ARG A 181 13.95 -12.15 -10.09
C ARG A 181 14.08 -11.32 -8.82
N SER A 182 13.87 -10.01 -8.90
CA SER A 182 13.97 -9.14 -7.72
C SER A 182 12.61 -8.65 -7.23
N GLY A 183 12.28 -8.99 -5.97
CA GLY A 183 11.08 -8.46 -5.31
C GLY A 183 11.12 -6.94 -5.12
N ASN A 184 12.32 -6.35 -5.00
CA ASN A 184 12.50 -4.90 -4.87
C ASN A 184 12.41 -4.16 -6.22
N ARG A 185 12.33 -4.93 -7.32
CA ARG A 185 12.14 -4.42 -8.68
C ARG A 185 10.83 -4.87 -9.32
N GLY A 186 9.84 -5.24 -8.50
CA GLY A 186 8.51 -5.59 -8.98
C GLY A 186 8.31 -7.04 -9.41
N GLU A 187 9.33 -7.90 -9.31
CA GLU A 187 9.31 -9.28 -9.80
C GLU A 187 9.33 -10.32 -8.65
N CYS A 188 8.61 -10.03 -7.57
CA CYS A 188 8.51 -10.95 -6.43
C CYS A 188 7.99 -12.33 -6.88
N ALA A 189 8.78 -13.39 -6.68
CA ALA A 189 8.41 -14.77 -7.01
C ALA A 189 7.56 -15.44 -5.92
N GLN A 190 7.26 -14.74 -4.82
CA GLN A 190 6.48 -15.23 -3.67
C GLN A 190 7.03 -16.53 -3.04
N ILE A 191 8.34 -16.67 -2.98
CA ILE A 191 9.02 -17.85 -2.39
C ILE A 191 8.55 -18.10 -0.94
N CYS A 192 8.28 -17.04 -0.16
CA CYS A 192 7.74 -17.18 1.20
C CYS A 192 6.35 -17.87 1.26
N ARG A 193 5.69 -18.06 0.12
CA ARG A 193 4.38 -18.76 0.00
C ARG A 193 4.52 -20.21 -0.46
N THR A 194 5.73 -20.69 -0.71
CA THR A 194 5.98 -22.09 -1.04
C THR A 194 6.08 -22.94 0.23
N ARG A 195 6.13 -24.26 0.07
CA ARG A 195 6.31 -25.18 1.18
C ARG A 195 7.78 -25.37 1.49
N PHE A 196 8.09 -25.50 2.77
CA PHE A 196 9.41 -25.75 3.30
C PHE A 196 9.39 -26.86 4.32
N ASP A 197 10.52 -27.55 4.47
CA ASP A 197 10.81 -28.41 5.61
C ASP A 197 11.60 -27.60 6.66
N LEU A 198 11.29 -27.81 7.93
CA LEU A 198 12.10 -27.31 9.03
C LEU A 198 12.95 -28.45 9.56
N GLN A 199 14.27 -28.27 9.57
CA GLN A 199 15.21 -29.25 10.10
C GLN A 199 15.96 -28.67 11.30
N ASP A 200 16.35 -29.56 12.23
CA ASP A 200 17.25 -29.21 13.31
C ASP A 200 18.73 -29.16 12.85
N ALA A 201 19.64 -28.87 13.78
CA ALA A 201 21.08 -28.78 13.48
C ALA A 201 21.70 -30.12 13.04
N ASN A 202 21.06 -31.27 13.31
CA ASN A 202 21.51 -32.60 12.93
C ASN A 202 20.92 -33.05 11.57
N GLY A 203 20.02 -32.24 10.97
CA GLY A 203 19.32 -32.56 9.71
C GLY A 203 18.06 -33.38 9.91
N GLU A 204 17.58 -33.58 11.14
CA GLU A 204 16.30 -34.23 11.41
C GLU A 204 15.14 -33.30 11.06
N THR A 205 14.18 -33.78 10.27
CA THR A 205 13.02 -32.99 9.85
C THR A 205 12.01 -32.87 10.99
N LEU A 206 11.89 -31.67 11.57
CA LEU A 206 10.93 -31.35 12.63
C LEU A 206 9.52 -31.04 12.09
N ILE A 207 9.44 -30.38 10.94
CA ILE A 207 8.18 -30.05 10.25
C ILE A 207 8.38 -30.34 8.76
N HIS A 208 7.46 -31.12 8.17
CA HIS A 208 7.54 -31.48 6.76
C HIS A 208 6.49 -30.74 5.91
N SER A 209 6.94 -30.14 4.80
CA SER A 209 6.12 -29.62 3.70
C SER A 209 5.00 -28.66 4.11
N LYS A 210 5.32 -27.64 4.93
CA LYS A 210 4.39 -26.58 5.37
C LYS A 210 4.77 -25.22 4.82
N HIS A 211 3.82 -24.29 4.79
CA HIS A 211 4.02 -22.89 4.38
C HIS A 211 4.63 -22.05 5.52
N LEU A 212 5.85 -22.40 5.95
CA LEU A 212 6.47 -21.91 7.19
C LEU A 212 6.68 -20.39 7.23
N LEU A 213 6.81 -19.74 6.07
CA LEU A 213 7.01 -18.29 5.94
C LEU A 213 5.75 -17.56 5.48
N SER A 214 4.61 -18.26 5.32
CA SER A 214 3.35 -17.65 4.92
C SER A 214 2.68 -16.96 6.11
N LEU A 215 2.40 -15.67 5.98
CA LEU A 215 1.66 -14.90 6.99
C LEU A 215 0.18 -14.86 6.65
N LYS A 216 -0.66 -14.75 7.69
CA LYS A 216 -2.07 -14.37 7.59
C LYS A 216 -2.18 -13.00 6.91
N ASP A 217 -3.34 -12.70 6.34
CA ASP A 217 -3.58 -11.39 5.75
C ASP A 217 -3.87 -10.35 6.87
N MET A 218 -3.43 -9.13 6.66
CA MET A 218 -3.70 -8.02 7.58
C MET A 218 -5.17 -7.64 7.55
N CYS A 219 -5.75 -7.39 8.73
CA CYS A 219 -7.01 -6.69 8.90
C CYS A 219 -6.93 -5.81 10.16
N ARG A 220 -6.96 -4.49 9.96
CA ARG A 220 -6.92 -3.47 11.01
C ARG A 220 -8.22 -2.65 11.06
N ALA A 221 -9.33 -3.24 10.61
CA ALA A 221 -10.61 -2.56 10.55
C ALA A 221 -11.09 -2.08 11.92
N ASP A 222 -10.79 -2.83 12.99
CA ASP A 222 -11.16 -2.49 14.35
C ASP A 222 -10.23 -1.45 15.00
N TYR A 223 -9.11 -1.12 14.36
CA TYR A 223 -8.12 -0.16 14.86
C TYR A 223 -8.11 1.17 14.10
N ILE A 224 -9.07 1.42 13.20
CA ILE A 224 -9.11 2.63 12.36
C ILE A 224 -9.15 3.89 13.22
N LYS A 225 -9.96 3.90 14.28
CA LYS A 225 -10.10 5.06 15.18
C LYS A 225 -8.77 5.34 15.91
N GLU A 226 -8.17 4.31 16.50
CA GLU A 226 -6.89 4.42 17.20
C GLU A 226 -5.75 4.83 16.26
N MET A 227 -5.78 4.38 15.01
CA MET A 227 -4.82 4.79 13.99
C MET A 227 -5.02 6.26 13.59
N MET A 228 -6.26 6.76 13.51
CA MET A 228 -6.54 8.19 13.32
C MET A 228 -6.00 9.01 14.51
N ASP A 229 -6.24 8.56 15.74
CA ASP A 229 -5.73 9.20 16.96
C ASP A 229 -4.20 9.21 17.03
N ALA A 230 -3.54 8.18 16.46
CA ALA A 230 -2.08 8.11 16.33
C ALA A 230 -1.52 8.95 15.17
N GLY A 231 -2.37 9.63 14.36
CA GLY A 231 -1.96 10.55 13.31
C GLY A 231 -1.96 9.98 11.89
N ILE A 232 -2.54 8.80 11.65
CA ILE A 232 -2.71 8.27 10.29
C ILE A 232 -3.85 9.03 9.59
N VAL A 233 -3.57 9.55 8.42
CA VAL A 233 -4.54 10.28 7.57
C VAL A 233 -4.89 9.52 6.29
N SER A 234 -4.10 8.53 5.87
CA SER A 234 -4.37 7.71 4.70
C SER A 234 -4.35 6.21 5.05
N PHE A 235 -5.48 5.55 4.79
CA PHE A 235 -5.75 4.13 5.10
C PHE A 235 -5.65 3.30 3.83
N LYS A 236 -4.54 2.59 3.67
CA LYS A 236 -4.19 1.87 2.44
C LYS A 236 -4.59 0.41 2.48
N VAL A 237 -5.27 -0.04 1.45
CA VAL A 237 -5.59 -1.45 1.20
C VAL A 237 -4.56 -2.05 0.25
N GLU A 238 -3.98 -3.21 0.58
CA GLU A 238 -3.12 -3.98 -0.34
C GLU A 238 -3.97 -4.82 -1.29
N GLY A 239 -3.53 -4.99 -2.54
CA GLY A 239 -4.24 -5.89 -3.46
C GLY A 239 -4.21 -5.51 -4.93
N ARG A 240 -3.13 -4.91 -5.47
CA ARG A 240 -3.02 -4.53 -6.90
C ARG A 240 -3.19 -5.66 -7.92
N LEU A 241 -3.07 -6.93 -7.50
CA LEU A 241 -3.33 -8.09 -8.36
C LEU A 241 -4.69 -8.75 -8.06
N LYS A 242 -5.50 -8.17 -7.20
CA LYS A 242 -6.83 -8.67 -6.86
C LYS A 242 -7.85 -8.28 -7.92
N ASN A 243 -8.93 -9.06 -7.97
CA ASN A 243 -10.03 -8.84 -8.92
C ASN A 243 -11.02 -7.76 -8.45
N GLU A 244 -11.93 -7.41 -9.31
CA GLU A 244 -12.97 -6.40 -9.08
C GLU A 244 -13.85 -6.71 -7.86
N SER A 245 -14.22 -7.98 -7.66
CA SER A 245 -15.04 -8.40 -6.52
C SER A 245 -14.37 -8.12 -5.19
N TYR A 246 -13.05 -8.35 -5.09
CA TYR A 246 -12.26 -8.02 -3.91
C TYR A 246 -12.25 -6.50 -3.69
N VAL A 247 -11.92 -5.73 -4.72
CA VAL A 247 -11.85 -4.25 -4.64
C VAL A 247 -13.20 -3.69 -4.20
N LYS A 248 -14.29 -4.09 -4.85
CA LYS A 248 -15.65 -3.69 -4.51
C LYS A 248 -16.01 -3.95 -3.04
N ASN A 249 -15.79 -5.18 -2.60
CA ASN A 249 -16.19 -5.64 -1.27
C ASN A 249 -15.38 -4.98 -0.16
N VAL A 250 -14.04 -4.96 -0.29
CA VAL A 250 -13.14 -4.37 0.72
C VAL A 250 -13.31 -2.85 0.79
N THR A 251 -13.45 -2.18 -0.36
CA THR A 251 -13.70 -0.72 -0.36
C THR A 251 -14.99 -0.38 0.39
N ALA A 252 -16.09 -1.06 0.05
CA ALA A 252 -17.38 -0.83 0.70
C ALA A 252 -17.31 -1.06 2.22
N TYR A 253 -16.60 -2.11 2.66
CA TYR A 253 -16.43 -2.42 4.07
C TYR A 253 -15.72 -1.29 4.83
N TYR A 254 -14.53 -0.89 4.35
CA TYR A 254 -13.75 0.16 5.00
C TYR A 254 -14.42 1.53 4.89
N ARG A 255 -15.11 1.82 3.78
CA ARG A 255 -15.86 3.08 3.66
C ARG A 255 -16.96 3.19 4.70
N GLN A 256 -17.77 2.17 4.89
CA GLN A 256 -18.82 2.18 5.92
C GLN A 256 -18.23 2.34 7.31
N ARG A 257 -17.11 1.67 7.59
CA ARG A 257 -16.42 1.76 8.88
C ARG A 257 -15.89 3.16 9.16
N ILE A 258 -15.21 3.76 8.17
CA ILE A 258 -14.65 5.12 8.29
C ILE A 258 -15.78 6.16 8.39
N ASP A 259 -16.85 6.06 7.58
CA ASP A 259 -17.97 6.99 7.64
C ASP A 259 -18.63 7.00 9.02
N HIS A 260 -18.85 5.81 9.61
CA HIS A 260 -19.37 5.71 10.97
C HIS A 260 -18.47 6.38 12.03
N ILE A 261 -17.14 6.24 11.91
CA ILE A 261 -16.20 6.92 12.79
C ILE A 261 -16.25 8.44 12.58
N LEU A 262 -16.36 8.91 11.34
CA LEU A 262 -16.42 10.33 11.03
C LEU A 262 -17.69 11.01 11.54
N GLU A 263 -18.81 10.29 11.66
CA GLU A 263 -20.04 10.79 12.32
C GLU A 263 -19.80 11.18 13.78
N GLU A 264 -18.89 10.48 14.47
CA GLU A 264 -18.52 10.73 15.87
C GLU A 264 -17.34 11.72 16.04
N ARG A 265 -16.64 12.03 14.94
CA ARG A 265 -15.37 12.78 14.94
C ARG A 265 -15.44 14.02 14.04
N PRO A 266 -16.04 15.12 14.50
CA PRO A 266 -16.20 16.36 13.71
C PRO A 266 -14.87 17.10 13.43
N ASP A 267 -13.78 16.72 14.07
CA ASP A 267 -12.42 17.20 13.83
C ASP A 267 -11.79 16.62 12.54
N TYR A 268 -12.38 15.55 12.00
CA TYR A 268 -12.00 14.93 10.72
C TYR A 268 -13.10 15.08 9.66
N GLN A 269 -12.69 14.99 8.42
CA GLN A 269 -13.61 14.96 7.27
C GLN A 269 -13.08 14.01 6.19
N ARG A 270 -13.96 13.49 5.38
CA ARG A 270 -13.60 12.71 4.19
C ARG A 270 -12.82 13.56 3.18
N LEU A 271 -11.81 12.98 2.50
CA LEU A 271 -11.06 13.66 1.45
C LEU A 271 -11.91 13.84 0.18
N GLY A 272 -12.53 12.76 -0.33
CA GLY A 272 -13.38 12.78 -1.51
C GLY A 272 -14.75 13.42 -1.24
N SER A 273 -15.35 13.99 -2.28
CA SER A 273 -16.67 14.65 -2.22
C SER A 273 -17.84 13.75 -2.61
N GLY A 274 -17.57 12.57 -3.17
CA GLY A 274 -18.58 11.62 -3.63
C GLY A 274 -19.37 10.98 -2.49
N ILE A 275 -20.67 10.78 -2.68
CA ILE A 275 -21.54 10.03 -1.75
C ILE A 275 -21.75 8.63 -2.33
N THR A 276 -21.40 7.60 -1.54
CA THR A 276 -21.56 6.21 -1.95
C THR A 276 -22.82 5.61 -1.35
N ARG A 277 -23.64 4.97 -2.19
CA ARG A 277 -24.79 4.17 -1.76
C ARG A 277 -24.48 2.69 -1.98
N PHE A 278 -24.69 1.88 -0.95
CA PHE A 278 -24.41 0.45 -0.99
C PHE A 278 -25.72 -0.33 -1.20
N PHE A 279 -25.70 -1.28 -2.13
CA PHE A 279 -26.82 -2.18 -2.44
C PHE A 279 -26.51 -3.63 -2.03
N PHE A 280 -25.50 -3.83 -1.20
CA PHE A 280 -25.09 -5.12 -0.66
C PHE A 280 -24.41 -4.92 0.70
N THR A 281 -24.37 -5.98 1.50
CA THR A 281 -23.61 -6.00 2.77
C THR A 281 -22.21 -6.51 2.49
N PRO A 282 -21.17 -5.68 2.67
CA PRO A 282 -19.79 -6.12 2.48
C PRO A 282 -19.38 -7.11 3.59
N ASP A 283 -18.57 -8.11 3.21
CA ASP A 283 -18.07 -9.13 4.12
C ASP A 283 -16.67 -9.55 3.68
N LEU A 284 -15.66 -9.24 4.50
CA LEU A 284 -14.26 -9.51 4.18
C LEU A 284 -13.96 -11.00 4.00
N HIS A 285 -14.73 -11.89 4.64
CA HIS A 285 -14.54 -13.34 4.53
C HIS A 285 -15.04 -13.93 3.20
N LYS A 286 -15.83 -13.20 2.43
CA LYS A 286 -16.31 -13.63 1.09
C LYS A 286 -15.29 -13.49 -0.02
N THR A 287 -14.15 -12.90 0.26
CA THR A 287 -13.03 -12.80 -0.69
C THR A 287 -11.84 -13.62 -0.19
N PHE A 288 -10.97 -14.05 -1.11
CA PHE A 288 -9.80 -14.85 -0.74
C PHE A 288 -8.96 -14.13 0.33
N ASN A 289 -8.72 -14.85 1.43
CA ASN A 289 -7.83 -14.43 2.52
C ASN A 289 -7.15 -15.67 3.13
N ARG A 290 -6.08 -15.42 3.93
CA ARG A 290 -5.29 -16.42 4.67
C ARG A 290 -5.60 -16.36 6.17
N GLU A 291 -6.87 -16.19 6.53
CA GLU A 291 -7.26 -15.70 7.84
C GLU A 291 -6.73 -14.29 8.09
N TYR A 292 -7.13 -13.65 9.19
CA TYR A 292 -6.77 -12.28 9.48
C TYR A 292 -5.93 -12.13 10.75
N THR A 293 -5.08 -11.10 10.75
CA THR A 293 -4.28 -10.66 11.90
C THR A 293 -4.22 -9.13 11.90
N PRO A 294 -4.30 -8.46 13.07
CA PRO A 294 -3.98 -7.03 13.17
C PRO A 294 -2.48 -6.75 13.03
N TYR A 295 -1.69 -7.82 12.99
CA TYR A 295 -0.23 -7.81 13.00
C TYR A 295 0.29 -7.16 14.30
N PHE A 296 1.21 -6.22 14.26
CA PHE A 296 1.81 -5.62 15.46
C PHE A 296 1.12 -4.31 15.92
N ILE A 297 -0.02 -3.94 15.38
CA ILE A 297 -0.60 -2.61 15.60
C ILE A 297 -0.88 -2.30 17.07
N ASP A 298 -1.25 -3.31 17.86
CA ASP A 298 -1.53 -3.22 19.30
C ASP A 298 -0.32 -3.56 20.18
N GLY A 299 0.87 -3.72 19.58
CA GLY A 299 2.09 -4.13 20.28
C GLY A 299 2.14 -5.62 20.67
N GLN A 300 1.11 -6.41 20.37
CA GLN A 300 1.05 -7.83 20.70
C GLN A 300 1.62 -8.70 19.58
N ARG A 301 2.28 -9.79 19.96
CA ARG A 301 2.82 -10.79 19.04
C ARG A 301 1.96 -12.05 19.10
N GLY A 302 0.80 -12.02 18.43
CA GLY A 302 -0.07 -13.20 18.27
C GLY A 302 0.43 -14.16 17.19
N THR A 303 -0.35 -15.23 16.92
CA THR A 303 -0.06 -16.18 15.84
C THR A 303 -0.28 -15.50 14.48
N MET A 304 0.81 -15.20 13.78
CA MET A 304 0.80 -14.48 12.51
C MET A 304 0.97 -15.40 11.29
N ALA A 305 1.45 -16.63 11.50
CA ALA A 305 1.72 -17.57 10.44
C ALA A 305 0.45 -18.31 9.98
N SER A 306 0.40 -18.62 8.70
CA SER A 306 -0.64 -19.42 8.06
C SER A 306 0.03 -20.65 7.42
N PHE A 307 0.35 -21.67 8.25
CA PHE A 307 1.16 -22.81 7.84
C PHE A 307 0.46 -23.73 6.82
N ASP A 308 -0.85 -23.67 6.73
CA ASP A 308 -1.66 -24.55 5.88
C ASP A 308 -2.11 -23.86 4.58
N THR A 309 -1.90 -22.54 4.44
CA THR A 309 -2.28 -21.75 3.25
C THR A 309 -1.08 -21.00 2.64
N PRO A 310 -0.94 -21.01 1.28
CA PRO A 310 0.17 -20.34 0.59
C PRO A 310 0.08 -18.81 0.62
#